data_017f71292e5a4a18a4d7a2f94eaa80ca
#
_entry.id   017f71292e5a4a18a4d7a2f94eaa80ca
#
_cell.length_a   1.000
_cell.length_b   1.000
_cell.length_c   1.000
_cell.angle_alpha   90.00
_cell.angle_beta   90.00
_cell.angle_gamma   90.00
#
_symmetry.space_group_name_H-M   'P 1'
#
loop_
_entity.id
_entity.type
_entity.pdbx_description
1 polymer ?
#
loop_
_entity_poly.entity_id
_entity_poly.type
_entity_poly.pdbx_seq_one_letter_code
_entity_poly.pdbx_strand_id
1 'polypeptide(L)'
;SRTCVIHCAGIISVASRPGPKLYQVNVGGTWRILRQCMEHDVGRFIYVSSVHAIPEKPEGCVITESADFSPGLVDGDYAKSKAAATELVFDAAERGLNAGIVFPSGIIGPGDVQGGSFTSMARSFLAGRLPFAVRGGYDFVDVRDVAKGILACSESGEPGKGYILSGHYITIRKMLQLVGKAAKLKYRPVCLPLGLAR
;
A
#
# COMPACT_ATOMS: atom_id res chain seq x y z
N SER A 1 8.26 3.54 27.68
CA SER A 1 8.15 4.87 27.04
C SER A 1 6.71 5.18 26.64
N ARG A 2 6.35 6.48 26.56
CA ARG A 2 5.07 6.95 25.99
C ARG A 2 5.16 7.25 24.50
N THR A 3 6.33 7.04 23.90
CA THR A 3 6.56 7.34 22.48
C THR A 3 5.87 6.30 21.59
N CYS A 4 5.11 6.78 20.61
CA CYS A 4 4.61 5.97 19.51
C CYS A 4 5.37 6.34 18.24
N VAL A 5 5.94 5.35 17.56
CA VAL A 5 6.61 5.52 16.28
C VAL A 5 5.70 4.98 15.17
N ILE A 6 5.34 5.84 14.20
CA ILE A 6 4.59 5.45 13.01
C ILE A 6 5.55 5.45 11.82
N HIS A 7 5.86 4.27 11.30
CA HIS A 7 6.82 4.09 10.20
C HIS A 7 6.10 4.00 8.85
N CYS A 8 6.00 5.15 8.18
CA CYS A 8 5.41 5.26 6.84
C CYS A 8 6.47 5.31 5.72
N ALA A 9 7.77 5.41 6.07
CA ALA A 9 8.82 5.57 5.07
C ALA A 9 8.97 4.31 4.21
N GLY A 10 9.03 4.51 2.90
CA GLY A 10 9.21 3.43 1.95
C GLY A 10 9.28 3.94 0.51
N ILE A 11 9.84 3.14 -0.36
CA ILE A 11 9.86 3.39 -1.80
C ILE A 11 8.81 2.50 -2.45
N ILE A 12 7.93 3.10 -3.26
CA ILE A 12 7.02 2.39 -4.16
C ILE A 12 7.69 2.33 -5.52
N SER A 13 7.80 1.14 -6.10
CA SER A 13 8.33 0.96 -7.45
C SER A 13 7.48 -0.05 -8.20
N VAL A 14 7.01 0.35 -9.37
CA VAL A 14 6.37 -0.53 -10.36
C VAL A 14 7.32 -0.91 -11.50
N ALA A 15 8.61 -0.56 -11.37
CA ALA A 15 9.62 -0.90 -12.36
C ALA A 15 9.87 -2.42 -12.36
N SER A 16 10.02 -3.01 -13.56
CA SER A 16 10.31 -4.43 -13.75
C SER A 16 11.67 -4.85 -13.17
N ARG A 17 12.58 -3.90 -12.95
CA ARG A 17 13.89 -4.10 -12.30
C ARG A 17 14.18 -2.90 -11.39
N PRO A 18 13.62 -2.88 -10.18
CA PRO A 18 13.98 -1.85 -9.22
C PRO A 18 15.45 -2.03 -8.82
N GLY A 19 16.15 -0.92 -8.65
CA GLY A 19 17.53 -0.95 -8.16
C GLY A 19 17.61 -1.41 -6.69
N PRO A 20 18.82 -1.71 -6.19
CA PRO A 20 19.03 -2.20 -4.83
C PRO A 20 18.50 -1.26 -3.74
N LYS A 21 18.29 0.01 -4.07
CA LYS A 21 17.76 1.04 -3.17
C LYS A 21 16.39 0.67 -2.61
N LEU A 22 15.54 -0.06 -3.37
CA LEU A 22 14.22 -0.49 -2.90
C LEU A 22 14.34 -1.32 -1.61
N TYR A 23 15.15 -2.38 -1.63
CA TYR A 23 15.36 -3.24 -0.46
C TYR A 23 16.14 -2.55 0.65
N GLN A 24 17.13 -1.73 0.30
CA GLN A 24 17.89 -0.95 1.29
C GLN A 24 17.00 -0.03 2.11
N VAL A 25 15.99 0.60 1.48
CA VAL A 25 15.07 1.49 2.17
C VAL A 25 13.95 0.70 2.84
N ASN A 26 13.23 -0.17 2.10
CA ASN A 26 12.04 -0.81 2.63
C ASN A 26 12.36 -1.87 3.70
N VAL A 27 13.40 -2.65 3.51
CA VAL A 27 13.80 -3.71 4.45
C VAL A 27 14.85 -3.22 5.41
N GLY A 28 15.99 -2.73 4.89
CA GLY A 28 17.10 -2.26 5.71
C GLY A 28 16.76 -1.04 6.56
N GLY A 29 15.93 -0.12 6.03
CA GLY A 29 15.41 1.03 6.79
C GLY A 29 14.50 0.58 7.93
N THR A 30 13.54 -0.29 7.65
CA THR A 30 12.63 -0.84 8.67
C THR A 30 13.41 -1.57 9.77
N TRP A 31 14.37 -2.43 9.41
CA TRP A 31 15.22 -3.12 10.38
C TRP A 31 15.96 -2.16 11.31
N ARG A 32 16.55 -1.08 10.77
CA ARG A 32 17.26 -0.08 11.59
C ARG A 32 16.33 0.62 12.57
N ILE A 33 15.14 1.00 12.13
CA ILE A 33 14.14 1.66 12.99
C ILE A 33 13.65 0.70 14.07
N LEU A 34 13.33 -0.55 13.74
CA LEU A 34 12.91 -1.57 14.70
C LEU A 34 13.98 -1.76 15.78
N ARG A 35 15.25 -1.90 15.38
CA ARG A 35 16.36 -2.03 16.31
C ARG A 35 16.41 -0.85 17.29
N GLN A 36 16.29 0.39 16.80
CA GLN A 36 16.28 1.57 17.66
C GLN A 36 15.06 1.62 18.56
N CYS A 37 13.89 1.20 18.08
CA CYS A 37 12.68 1.12 18.91
C CYS A 37 12.83 0.12 20.06
N MET A 38 13.50 -1.01 19.83
CA MET A 38 13.77 -2.02 20.88
C MET A 38 14.86 -1.54 21.84
N GLU A 39 15.94 -0.92 21.34
CA GLU A 39 17.05 -0.38 22.17
C GLU A 39 16.59 0.76 23.09
N HIS A 40 15.55 1.52 22.71
CA HIS A 40 15.05 2.68 23.46
C HIS A 40 13.68 2.48 24.10
N ASP A 41 13.22 1.24 24.23
CA ASP A 41 11.94 0.87 24.87
C ASP A 41 10.77 1.73 24.37
N VAL A 42 10.61 1.83 23.05
CA VAL A 42 9.49 2.57 22.43
C VAL A 42 8.17 1.93 22.84
N GLY A 43 7.23 2.74 23.35
CA GLY A 43 5.97 2.25 23.90
C GLY A 43 5.02 1.64 22.87
N ARG A 44 5.06 2.12 21.62
CA ARG A 44 4.26 1.60 20.51
C ARG A 44 4.97 1.80 19.17
N PHE A 45 4.91 0.80 18.30
CA PHE A 45 5.41 0.90 16.93
C PHE A 45 4.30 0.51 15.95
N ILE A 46 4.01 1.36 14.95
CA ILE A 46 3.05 1.07 13.89
C ILE A 46 3.78 1.07 12.54
N TYR A 47 3.71 -0.06 11.85
CA TYR A 47 4.26 -0.19 10.51
C TYR A 47 3.18 -0.05 9.45
N VAL A 48 3.37 0.87 8.52
CA VAL A 48 2.51 1.00 7.34
C VAL A 48 3.08 0.12 6.23
N SER A 49 2.53 -1.08 6.11
CA SER A 49 2.85 -2.05 5.06
C SER A 49 2.05 -1.76 3.77
N SER A 50 1.53 -2.76 3.13
CA SER A 50 0.67 -2.68 1.93
C SER A 50 -0.07 -4.00 1.77
N VAL A 51 -1.26 -3.99 1.18
CA VAL A 51 -1.96 -5.23 0.77
C VAL A 51 -1.12 -6.09 -0.19
N HIS A 52 -0.17 -5.49 -0.91
CA HIS A 52 0.77 -6.24 -1.76
C HIS A 52 1.74 -7.15 -0.98
N ALA A 53 1.89 -6.95 0.33
CA ALA A 53 2.66 -7.86 1.18
C ALA A 53 1.90 -9.16 1.51
N ILE A 54 0.60 -9.19 1.25
CA ILE A 54 -0.27 -10.33 1.52
C ILE A 54 -0.36 -11.19 0.25
N PRO A 55 -0.19 -12.53 0.34
CA PRO A 55 -0.32 -13.40 -0.82
C PRO A 55 -1.68 -13.25 -1.51
N GLU A 56 -1.65 -13.19 -2.84
CA GLU A 56 -2.87 -13.15 -3.63
C GLU A 56 -3.66 -14.45 -3.49
N LYS A 57 -4.98 -14.33 -3.45
CA LYS A 57 -5.89 -15.48 -3.46
C LYS A 57 -6.43 -15.72 -4.88
N PRO A 58 -6.96 -16.92 -5.16
CA PRO A 58 -7.63 -17.18 -6.44
C PRO A 58 -8.68 -16.13 -6.77
N GLU A 59 -8.93 -15.94 -8.06
CA GLU A 59 -9.93 -14.97 -8.55
C GLU A 59 -11.30 -15.21 -7.90
N GLY A 60 -11.93 -14.12 -7.46
CA GLY A 60 -13.21 -14.15 -6.74
C GLY A 60 -13.11 -14.34 -5.23
N CYS A 61 -11.93 -14.61 -4.69
CA CYS A 61 -11.70 -14.70 -3.25
C CYS A 61 -11.31 -13.34 -2.67
N VAL A 62 -11.82 -13.06 -1.47
CA VAL A 62 -11.44 -11.85 -0.72
C VAL A 62 -10.11 -12.09 -0.02
N ILE A 63 -9.19 -11.13 -0.14
CA ILE A 63 -7.95 -11.11 0.64
C ILE A 63 -8.32 -10.74 2.08
N THR A 64 -7.85 -11.54 3.02
CA THR A 64 -8.01 -11.32 4.47
C THR A 64 -6.63 -11.22 5.09
N GLU A 65 -6.58 -10.73 6.33
CA GLU A 65 -5.35 -10.72 7.11
C GLU A 65 -4.78 -12.15 7.16
N SER A 66 -3.48 -12.26 6.86
CA SER A 66 -2.73 -13.51 6.85
C SER A 66 -1.66 -13.45 7.93
N ALA A 67 -1.22 -14.61 8.39
CA ALA A 67 -0.03 -14.74 9.22
C ALA A 67 1.23 -15.09 8.41
N ASP A 68 1.07 -15.38 7.11
CA ASP A 68 2.17 -15.75 6.23
C ASP A 68 2.49 -14.59 5.27
N PHE A 69 3.63 -13.96 5.47
CA PHE A 69 4.10 -12.81 4.71
C PHE A 69 5.42 -13.10 3.96
N SER A 70 5.72 -14.36 3.70
CA SER A 70 6.94 -14.74 3.01
C SER A 70 7.08 -14.05 1.65
N PRO A 71 8.23 -13.41 1.36
CA PRO A 71 8.50 -12.78 0.06
C PRO A 71 8.37 -13.72 -1.14
N GLY A 72 8.50 -15.04 -0.90
CA GLY A 72 8.32 -16.06 -1.94
C GLY A 72 6.87 -16.27 -2.38
N LEU A 73 5.90 -15.78 -1.62
CA LEU A 73 4.47 -15.96 -1.86
C LEU A 73 3.82 -14.79 -2.60
N VAL A 74 4.57 -13.72 -2.89
CA VAL A 74 4.07 -12.52 -3.55
C VAL A 74 4.85 -12.20 -4.80
N ASP A 75 4.22 -11.53 -5.76
CA ASP A 75 4.82 -11.17 -7.03
C ASP A 75 5.27 -9.71 -7.10
N GLY A 76 6.44 -9.52 -7.70
CA GLY A 76 7.05 -8.21 -7.89
C GLY A 76 7.91 -7.75 -6.70
N ASP A 77 9.00 -7.03 -7.03
CA ASP A 77 10.02 -6.67 -6.05
C ASP A 77 9.50 -5.73 -4.95
N TYR A 78 8.55 -4.85 -5.29
CA TYR A 78 7.91 -4.00 -4.28
C TYR A 78 7.14 -4.84 -3.25
N ALA A 79 6.29 -5.76 -3.73
CA ALA A 79 5.54 -6.68 -2.87
C ALA A 79 6.47 -7.51 -1.99
N LYS A 80 7.51 -8.11 -2.57
CA LYS A 80 8.54 -8.87 -1.85
C LYS A 80 9.25 -8.04 -0.79
N SER A 81 9.60 -6.79 -1.11
CA SER A 81 10.25 -5.90 -0.14
C SER A 81 9.33 -5.53 1.03
N LYS A 82 8.02 -5.35 0.75
CA LYS A 82 7.02 -5.07 1.80
C LYS A 82 6.73 -6.30 2.64
N ALA A 83 6.66 -7.50 2.04
CA ALA A 83 6.51 -8.76 2.75
C ALA A 83 7.70 -8.99 3.69
N ALA A 84 8.94 -8.90 3.18
CA ALA A 84 10.15 -9.05 4.00
C ALA A 84 10.22 -8.05 5.17
N ALA A 85 9.84 -6.79 4.93
CA ALA A 85 9.79 -5.80 6.00
C ALA A 85 8.67 -6.08 7.02
N THR A 86 7.56 -6.66 6.57
CA THR A 86 6.46 -7.10 7.44
C THR A 86 6.87 -8.25 8.35
N GLU A 87 7.59 -9.26 7.82
CA GLU A 87 8.18 -10.33 8.63
C GLU A 87 9.06 -9.78 9.75
N LEU A 88 9.95 -8.82 9.45
CA LEU A 88 10.80 -8.19 10.48
C LEU A 88 9.99 -7.53 11.61
N VAL A 89 8.84 -6.97 11.30
CA VAL A 89 7.98 -6.34 12.31
C VAL A 89 7.28 -7.40 13.17
N PHE A 90 6.83 -8.51 12.58
CA PHE A 90 6.27 -9.62 13.33
C PHE A 90 7.33 -10.25 14.25
N ASP A 91 8.54 -10.51 13.74
CA ASP A 91 9.65 -11.02 14.54
C ASP A 91 9.98 -10.09 15.73
N ALA A 92 9.94 -8.77 15.51
CA ALA A 92 10.15 -7.81 16.59
C ALA A 92 9.02 -7.83 17.62
N ALA A 93 7.77 -8.03 17.18
CA ALA A 93 6.61 -8.17 18.07
C ALA A 93 6.73 -9.45 18.91
N GLU A 94 7.13 -10.57 18.34
CA GLU A 94 7.38 -11.83 19.07
C GLU A 94 8.49 -11.69 20.12
N ARG A 95 9.46 -10.79 19.87
CA ARG A 95 10.52 -10.44 20.84
C ARG A 95 10.11 -9.40 21.87
N GLY A 96 8.82 -9.01 21.89
CA GLY A 96 8.25 -8.14 22.91
C GLY A 96 8.08 -6.67 22.51
N LEU A 97 8.39 -6.27 21.28
CA LEU A 97 8.05 -4.93 20.81
C LEU A 97 6.52 -4.82 20.67
N ASN A 98 5.92 -3.81 21.28
CA ASN A 98 4.50 -3.52 21.11
C ASN A 98 4.24 -2.95 19.71
N ALA A 99 4.23 -3.82 18.69
CA ALA A 99 4.11 -3.45 17.30
C ALA A 99 2.74 -3.84 16.73
N GLY A 100 2.16 -2.94 15.91
CA GLY A 100 0.99 -3.19 15.08
C GLY A 100 1.30 -2.90 13.61
N ILE A 101 0.56 -3.51 12.70
CA ILE A 101 0.78 -3.36 11.27
C ILE A 101 -0.53 -2.97 10.59
N VAL A 102 -0.47 -2.05 9.64
CA VAL A 102 -1.60 -1.75 8.76
C VAL A 102 -1.23 -2.05 7.31
N PHE A 103 -2.20 -2.57 6.56
CA PHE A 103 -2.07 -2.93 5.15
C PHE A 103 -3.05 -2.09 4.32
N PRO A 104 -2.69 -0.87 3.95
CA PRO A 104 -3.53 -0.08 3.07
C PRO A 104 -3.62 -0.69 1.68
N SER A 105 -4.80 -0.58 1.06
CA SER A 105 -5.01 -0.83 -0.37
C SER A 105 -4.50 0.36 -1.20
N GLY A 106 -5.05 0.61 -2.38
CA GLY A 106 -4.68 1.75 -3.22
C GLY A 106 -5.05 3.08 -2.58
N ILE A 107 -4.08 3.76 -1.97
CA ILE A 107 -4.32 5.04 -1.31
C ILE A 107 -4.57 6.12 -2.35
N ILE A 108 -5.70 6.83 -2.21
CA ILE A 108 -6.03 8.03 -2.99
C ILE A 108 -6.48 9.14 -2.05
N GLY A 109 -6.39 10.38 -2.51
CA GLY A 109 -6.90 11.51 -1.72
C GLY A 109 -6.12 12.80 -1.95
N PRO A 110 -6.44 13.85 -1.20
CA PRO A 110 -5.75 15.14 -1.30
C PRO A 110 -4.31 15.04 -0.75
N GLY A 111 -3.44 15.92 -1.23
CA GLY A 111 -2.07 16.06 -0.72
C GLY A 111 -1.01 15.20 -1.40
N ASP A 112 -1.34 14.47 -2.48
CA ASP A 112 -0.34 13.76 -3.29
C ASP A 112 0.47 14.74 -4.16
N VAL A 113 1.43 15.42 -3.53
CA VAL A 113 2.29 16.41 -4.19
C VAL A 113 3.34 15.76 -5.10
N GLN A 114 3.72 14.52 -4.84
CA GLN A 114 4.73 13.81 -5.62
C GLN A 114 4.14 13.17 -6.89
N GLY A 115 2.82 13.06 -6.98
CA GLY A 115 2.13 12.51 -8.14
C GLY A 115 2.30 11.01 -8.28
N GLY A 116 1.84 10.24 -7.32
CA GLY A 116 1.81 8.78 -7.36
C GLY A 116 1.11 8.23 -8.60
N SER A 117 1.17 6.91 -8.80
CA SER A 117 0.71 6.25 -10.03
C SER A 117 -0.72 6.63 -10.43
N PHE A 118 -1.64 6.68 -9.47
CA PHE A 118 -3.04 7.05 -9.75
C PHE A 118 -3.21 8.54 -10.07
N THR A 119 -2.51 9.41 -9.38
CA THR A 119 -2.50 10.85 -9.66
C THR A 119 -1.92 11.12 -11.05
N SER A 120 -0.83 10.45 -11.40
CA SER A 120 -0.20 10.55 -12.73
C SER A 120 -1.12 10.04 -13.84
N MET A 121 -1.83 8.93 -13.60
CA MET A 121 -2.84 8.39 -14.52
C MET A 121 -4.01 9.36 -14.70
N ALA A 122 -4.55 9.91 -13.62
CA ALA A 122 -5.63 10.88 -13.66
C ALA A 122 -5.20 12.16 -14.42
N ARG A 123 -4.01 12.69 -14.15
CA ARG A 123 -3.43 13.84 -14.88
C ARG A 123 -3.27 13.55 -16.37
N SER A 124 -2.77 12.37 -16.73
CA SER A 124 -2.62 11.96 -18.13
C SER A 124 -3.96 11.86 -18.86
N PHE A 125 -4.97 11.32 -18.17
CA PHE A 125 -6.34 11.27 -18.68
C PHE A 125 -6.93 12.68 -18.87
N LEU A 126 -6.81 13.55 -17.88
CA LEU A 126 -7.29 14.94 -17.98
C LEU A 126 -6.61 15.73 -19.09
N ALA A 127 -5.34 15.44 -19.36
CA ALA A 127 -4.58 16.03 -20.46
C ALA A 127 -4.86 15.39 -21.84
N GLY A 128 -5.80 14.43 -21.93
CA GLY A 128 -6.11 13.74 -23.20
C GLY A 128 -5.04 12.76 -23.67
N ARG A 129 -4.00 12.49 -22.85
CA ARG A 129 -2.90 11.59 -23.21
C ARG A 129 -3.17 10.12 -22.88
N LEU A 130 -4.28 9.82 -22.20
CA LEU A 130 -4.70 8.46 -21.86
C LEU A 130 -6.08 8.19 -22.49
N PRO A 131 -6.15 7.85 -23.81
CA PRO A 131 -7.41 7.62 -24.50
C PRO A 131 -8.06 6.28 -24.15
N PHE A 132 -7.31 5.34 -23.59
CA PHE A 132 -7.76 3.97 -23.32
C PHE A 132 -7.65 3.66 -21.84
N ALA A 133 -8.59 2.83 -21.36
CA ALA A 133 -8.54 2.20 -20.06
C ALA A 133 -8.36 0.68 -20.23
N VAL A 134 -7.60 0.05 -19.35
CA VAL A 134 -7.50 -1.42 -19.31
C VAL A 134 -8.67 -2.01 -18.53
N ARG A 135 -9.03 -3.26 -18.85
CA ARG A 135 -9.96 -4.03 -18.01
C ARG A 135 -9.28 -4.36 -16.69
N GLY A 136 -10.05 -4.31 -15.62
CA GLY A 136 -9.59 -4.57 -14.25
C GLY A 136 -9.94 -3.41 -13.34
N GLY A 137 -9.66 -3.58 -12.09
CA GLY A 137 -9.92 -2.60 -11.04
C GLY A 137 -9.00 -2.83 -9.86
N TYR A 138 -9.14 -1.97 -8.89
CA TYR A 138 -8.36 -2.01 -7.68
C TYR A 138 -9.23 -1.56 -6.51
N ASP A 139 -8.92 -2.01 -5.32
CA ASP A 139 -9.51 -1.45 -4.10
C ASP A 139 -8.81 -0.14 -3.76
N PHE A 140 -9.59 0.91 -3.54
CA PHE A 140 -9.09 2.24 -3.21
C PHE A 140 -9.61 2.68 -1.85
N VAL A 141 -8.71 3.23 -1.05
CA VAL A 141 -8.99 3.78 0.27
C VAL A 141 -8.61 5.26 0.32
N ASP A 142 -9.42 6.08 0.98
CA ASP A 142 -9.08 7.51 1.17
C ASP A 142 -7.93 7.66 2.17
N VAL A 143 -6.95 8.49 1.84
CA VAL A 143 -5.78 8.74 2.70
C VAL A 143 -6.15 9.19 4.12
N ARG A 144 -7.30 9.87 4.27
CA ARG A 144 -7.81 10.32 5.59
C ARG A 144 -8.32 9.15 6.42
N ASP A 145 -8.90 8.13 5.76
CA ASP A 145 -9.35 6.92 6.44
C ASP A 145 -8.16 6.01 6.76
N VAL A 146 -7.14 5.99 5.90
CA VAL A 146 -5.84 5.35 6.25
C VAL A 146 -5.25 6.00 7.49
N ALA A 147 -5.21 7.33 7.57
CA ALA A 147 -4.69 8.05 8.75
C ALA A 147 -5.49 7.71 10.02
N LYS A 148 -6.82 7.65 9.95
CA LYS A 148 -7.68 7.21 11.06
C LYS A 148 -7.40 5.75 11.46
N GLY A 149 -7.24 4.85 10.48
CA GLY A 149 -6.91 3.46 10.74
C GLY A 149 -5.54 3.29 11.42
N ILE A 150 -4.54 4.09 11.02
CA ILE A 150 -3.23 4.12 11.69
C ILE A 150 -3.36 4.58 13.14
N LEU A 151 -4.13 5.66 13.39
CA LEU A 151 -4.37 6.16 14.74
C LEU A 151 -5.12 5.13 15.59
N ALA A 152 -6.20 4.54 15.08
CA ALA A 152 -6.94 3.49 15.77
C ALA A 152 -6.03 2.28 16.10
N CYS A 153 -5.19 1.86 15.15
CA CYS A 153 -4.20 0.81 15.40
C CYS A 153 -3.18 1.22 16.48
N SER A 154 -2.78 2.48 16.53
CA SER A 154 -1.84 2.96 17.56
C SER A 154 -2.45 2.99 18.96
N GLU A 155 -3.75 3.25 19.08
CA GLU A 155 -4.46 3.39 20.35
C GLU A 155 -4.98 2.06 20.90
N SER A 156 -5.52 1.20 20.03
CA SER A 156 -6.28 0.00 20.42
C SER A 156 -5.95 -1.27 19.63
N GLY A 157 -5.00 -1.21 18.70
CA GLY A 157 -4.57 -2.41 17.95
C GLY A 157 -3.85 -3.41 18.86
N GLU A 158 -4.10 -4.69 18.64
CA GLU A 158 -3.42 -5.75 19.37
C GLU A 158 -1.95 -5.86 18.92
N PRO A 159 -1.00 -6.07 19.86
CA PRO A 159 0.41 -6.32 19.49
C PRO A 159 0.54 -7.57 18.61
N GLY A 160 1.41 -7.49 17.60
CA GLY A 160 1.62 -8.60 16.66
C GLY A 160 0.43 -8.89 15.75
N LYS A 161 -0.50 -7.95 15.58
CA LYS A 161 -1.62 -8.07 14.63
C LYS A 161 -1.47 -7.11 13.46
N GLY A 162 -2.00 -7.55 12.33
CA GLY A 162 -2.11 -6.76 11.11
C GLY A 162 -3.57 -6.45 10.78
N TYR A 163 -3.82 -5.29 10.18
CA TYR A 163 -5.16 -4.79 9.84
C TYR A 163 -5.18 -4.28 8.40
N ILE A 164 -6.06 -4.82 7.56
CA ILE A 164 -6.27 -4.33 6.21
C ILE A 164 -7.08 -3.03 6.26
N LEU A 165 -6.56 -2.00 5.62
CA LEU A 165 -7.26 -0.73 5.44
C LEU A 165 -7.74 -0.64 4.00
N SER A 166 -8.96 -1.11 3.74
CA SER A 166 -9.61 -1.10 2.43
C SER A 166 -10.73 -0.06 2.38
N GLY A 167 -11.17 0.26 1.18
CA GLY A 167 -12.30 1.16 0.95
C GLY A 167 -13.28 0.56 -0.06
N HIS A 168 -13.12 0.89 -1.34
CA HIS A 168 -14.03 0.43 -2.38
C HIS A 168 -13.30 -0.13 -3.59
N TYR A 169 -13.69 -1.32 -4.02
CA TYR A 169 -13.25 -1.83 -5.32
C TYR A 169 -13.87 -1.01 -6.45
N ILE A 170 -13.04 -0.41 -7.29
CA ILE A 170 -13.45 0.39 -8.43
C ILE A 170 -12.65 -0.04 -9.66
N THR A 171 -13.35 -0.23 -10.80
CA THR A 171 -12.67 -0.47 -12.07
C THR A 171 -11.94 0.78 -12.54
N ILE A 172 -10.79 0.63 -13.21
CA ILE A 172 -10.04 1.75 -13.78
C ILE A 172 -10.92 2.62 -14.68
N ARG A 173 -11.77 2.00 -15.50
CA ARG A 173 -12.75 2.70 -16.32
C ARG A 173 -13.68 3.60 -15.48
N LYS A 174 -14.24 3.04 -14.40
CA LYS A 174 -15.16 3.79 -13.52
C LYS A 174 -14.45 4.95 -12.83
N MET A 175 -13.23 4.73 -12.37
CA MET A 175 -12.41 5.76 -11.75
C MET A 175 -12.15 6.93 -12.73
N LEU A 176 -11.71 6.65 -13.97
CA LEU A 176 -11.48 7.69 -14.98
C LEU A 176 -12.78 8.40 -15.38
N GLN A 177 -13.92 7.70 -15.39
CA GLN A 177 -15.23 8.33 -15.59
C GLN A 177 -15.57 9.33 -14.48
N LEU A 178 -15.28 8.99 -13.20
CA LEU A 178 -15.52 9.88 -12.07
C LEU A 178 -14.58 11.10 -12.13
N VAL A 179 -13.31 10.91 -12.47
CA VAL A 179 -12.34 12.00 -12.70
C VAL A 179 -12.81 12.93 -13.81
N GLY A 180 -13.24 12.37 -14.95
CA GLY A 180 -13.77 13.15 -16.08
C GLY A 180 -15.04 13.92 -15.71
N LYS A 181 -15.97 13.31 -14.98
CA LYS A 181 -17.19 13.97 -14.49
C LYS A 181 -16.85 15.14 -13.57
N ALA A 182 -15.94 14.96 -12.62
CA ALA A 182 -15.48 16.02 -11.71
C ALA A 182 -14.83 17.20 -12.45
N ALA A 183 -14.07 16.91 -13.52
CA ALA A 183 -13.43 17.90 -14.38
C ALA A 183 -14.36 18.44 -15.49
N LYS A 184 -15.65 18.06 -15.54
CA LYS A 184 -16.62 18.45 -16.57
C LYS A 184 -16.19 18.11 -17.99
N LEU A 185 -15.40 17.05 -18.17
CA LEU A 185 -14.97 16.58 -19.48
C LEU A 185 -16.10 15.81 -20.18
N LYS A 186 -16.27 16.06 -21.50
CA LYS A 186 -17.20 15.30 -22.35
C LYS A 186 -16.62 13.96 -22.83
N TYR A 187 -15.34 13.76 -22.64
CA TYR A 187 -14.61 12.58 -23.12
C TYR A 187 -14.81 11.37 -22.18
N ARG A 188 -14.95 10.18 -22.78
CA ARG A 188 -15.08 8.91 -22.04
C ARG A 188 -13.98 7.96 -22.48
N PRO A 189 -13.25 7.32 -21.55
CA PRO A 189 -12.19 6.38 -21.91
C PRO A 189 -12.80 5.14 -22.59
N VAL A 190 -12.16 4.70 -23.68
CA VAL A 190 -12.47 3.44 -24.36
C VAL A 190 -11.74 2.31 -23.63
N CYS A 191 -12.45 1.22 -23.33
CA CYS A 191 -11.85 0.05 -22.68
C CYS A 191 -11.24 -0.88 -23.71
N LEU A 192 -9.94 -1.16 -23.60
CA LEU A 192 -9.25 -2.17 -24.40
C LEU A 192 -9.15 -3.50 -23.64
N PRO A 193 -9.29 -4.66 -24.32
CA PRO A 193 -8.92 -5.95 -23.76
C PRO A 193 -7.43 -5.96 -23.38
N LEU A 194 -7.07 -6.65 -22.30
CA LEU A 194 -5.68 -6.75 -21.81
C LEU A 194 -4.68 -7.26 -22.88
N GLY A 195 -5.13 -8.11 -23.81
CA GLY A 195 -4.29 -8.63 -24.89
C GLY A 195 -3.86 -7.60 -25.96
N LEU A 196 -4.50 -6.42 -26.02
CA LEU A 196 -4.16 -5.32 -26.91
C LEU A 196 -3.40 -4.17 -26.22
N ALA A 197 -3.16 -4.32 -24.92
CA ALA A 197 -2.50 -3.28 -24.09
C ALA A 197 -1.01 -3.61 -23.81
N ARG A 198 -0.46 -4.64 -24.47
CA ARG A 198 0.97 -5.03 -24.40
C ARG A 198 1.78 -4.36 -25.48
#